data_c084b2b0983f01b0770b72cd5007f964
#
_entry.id   c084b2b0983f01b0770b72cd5007f964
#
_cell.length_a   1.000
_cell.length_b   1.000
_cell.length_c   1.000
_cell.angle_alpha   90.00
_cell.angle_beta   90.00
_cell.angle_gamma   90.00
#
_symmetry.space_group_name_H-M   'P 1'
#
loop_
_entity.id
_entity.type
_entity.pdbx_description
1 polymer ?
#
loop_
_entity_poly.entity_id
_entity_poly.type
_entity_poly.pdbx_seq_one_letter_code
_entity_poly.pdbx_strand_id
1 'polypeptide(L)'
;QYAEIVTPKNDHTIDLGTTVTIEFEDDHEQETYHIVGKQEADLAKQKISFDSPLGQALLHKTAGTTVTVEAPQSSYKVKIVKVEL
;
A
#
# COMPACT_ATOMS: atom_id res chain seq x y z
N GLN A 1 -17.45 28.28 5.66
CA GLN A 1 -17.03 27.83 5.63
C GLN A 1 -16.52 26.93 5.65
N TYR A 2 -16.28 26.89 5.48
CA TYR A 2 -15.70 26.10 5.44
C TYR A 2 -15.02 25.26 5.31
N ALA A 3 -14.95 25.23 5.09
CA ALA A 3 -14.29 24.72 4.95
C ALA A 3 -13.74 23.82 4.88
N GLU A 4 -13.43 23.72 4.77
CA GLU A 4 -12.80 22.99 4.63
C GLU A 4 -12.03 22.32 4.63
N ILE A 5 -11.99 22.52 4.57
CA ILE A 5 -11.18 22.07 4.58
C ILE A 5 -10.63 21.10 4.72
N VAL A 6 -10.60 21.07 4.48
CA VAL A 6 -10.01 20.28 4.53
C VAL A 6 -9.33 19.39 4.62
N THR A 7 -9.13 19.23 4.87
CA THR A 7 -8.42 18.64 4.92
C THR A 7 -7.83 17.71 4.76
N PRO A 8 -7.60 17.58 4.28
CA PRO A 8 -7.12 16.41 3.86
C PRO A 8 -5.93 15.87 4.20
N LYS A 9 -5.49 16.02 4.81
CA LYS A 9 -4.54 15.44 5.25
C LYS A 9 -4.52 14.05 5.19
N ASN A 10 -5.46 13.42 4.89
CA ASN A 10 -5.56 11.99 4.73
C ASN A 10 -5.19 11.54 3.35
N ASP A 11 -4.60 12.43 2.60
CA ASP A 11 -4.23 12.14 1.26
C ASP A 11 -2.81 11.64 1.14
N HIS A 12 -2.31 10.97 2.13
CA HIS A 12 -0.98 10.40 2.04
C HIS A 12 -0.95 9.37 0.92
N THR A 13 -0.09 9.59 -0.06
CA THR A 13 0.14 8.58 -1.06
C THR A 13 1.23 7.63 -0.58
N ILE A 14 1.18 6.41 -1.07
CA ILE A 14 2.16 5.41 -0.71
C ILE A 14 3.46 5.73 -1.43
N ASP A 15 4.55 5.80 -0.69
CA ASP A 15 5.83 6.13 -1.23
C ASP A 15 6.90 5.41 -0.43
N LEU A 16 8.14 5.61 -0.80
CA LEU A 16 9.24 5.00 -0.07
C LEU A 16 9.18 5.45 1.38
N GLY A 17 9.26 4.48 2.30
CA GLY A 17 9.19 4.78 3.72
C GLY A 17 7.79 4.80 4.30
N THR A 18 6.78 4.54 3.49
CA THR A 18 5.39 4.56 3.93
C THR A 18 4.98 3.18 4.45
N THR A 19 4.18 3.17 5.50
CA THR A 19 3.57 1.94 6.00
C THR A 19 2.15 1.87 5.45
N VAL A 20 1.80 0.73 4.85
CA VAL A 20 0.49 0.56 4.24
C VAL A 20 -0.16 -0.71 4.77
N THR A 21 -1.45 -0.62 5.09
CA THR A 21 -2.25 -1.77 5.45
C THR A 21 -3.18 -2.07 4.31
N ILE A 22 -3.16 -3.31 3.84
CA ILE A 22 -4.00 -3.74 2.73
C ILE A 22 -4.89 -4.89 3.19
N GLU A 23 -5.97 -5.08 2.44
CA GLU A 23 -6.89 -6.18 2.69
C GLU A 23 -7.05 -6.97 1.41
N PHE A 24 -6.78 -8.27 1.47
CA PHE A 24 -6.94 -9.14 0.31
C PHE A 24 -8.42 -9.41 0.10
N GLU A 25 -8.87 -9.28 -1.13
CA GLU A 25 -10.28 -9.45 -1.42
C GLU A 25 -10.76 -10.89 -1.32
N ASP A 26 -9.83 -11.84 -1.50
CA ASP A 26 -10.22 -13.24 -1.49
C ASP A 26 -10.73 -13.70 -0.13
N ASP A 27 -9.98 -13.42 0.92
CA ASP A 27 -10.32 -13.91 2.23
C ASP A 27 -10.44 -12.80 3.26
N HIS A 28 -10.38 -11.56 2.82
CA HIS A 28 -10.54 -10.39 3.68
C HIS A 28 -9.48 -10.33 4.78
N GLU A 29 -8.32 -10.91 4.52
CA GLU A 29 -7.22 -10.82 5.46
C GLU A 29 -6.50 -9.50 5.29
N GLN A 30 -6.08 -8.91 6.39
CA GLN A 30 -5.36 -7.65 6.36
C GLN A 30 -3.90 -7.89 6.70
N GLU A 31 -3.03 -7.20 5.97
CA GLU A 31 -1.60 -7.27 6.19
C GLU A 31 -1.03 -5.87 6.14
N THR A 32 0.00 -5.63 6.94
CA THR A 32 0.68 -4.36 6.98
C THR A 32 2.07 -4.53 6.37
N TYR A 33 2.40 -3.64 5.45
CA TYR A 33 3.70 -3.68 4.78
C TYR A 33 4.36 -2.32 4.85
N HIS A 34 5.69 -2.34 4.86
CA HIS A 34 6.48 -1.12 4.78
C HIS A 34 7.13 -1.08 3.41
N ILE A 35 7.03 0.06 2.73
CA ILE A 35 7.63 0.23 1.42
C ILE A 35 9.05 0.73 1.63
N VAL A 36 10.02 -0.06 1.20
CA VAL A 36 11.42 0.26 1.43
C VAL A 36 12.21 0.10 0.14
N GLY A 37 13.47 0.48 0.17
CA GLY A 37 14.35 0.26 -0.96
C GLY A 37 14.71 -1.21 -1.11
N LYS A 38 15.28 -1.55 -2.26
CA LYS A 38 15.59 -2.95 -2.55
C LYS A 38 16.47 -3.59 -1.50
N GLN A 39 17.41 -2.83 -0.98
CA GLN A 39 18.37 -3.40 -0.05
C GLN A 39 17.78 -3.65 1.32
N GLU A 40 16.66 -3.02 1.62
CA GLU A 40 16.03 -3.15 2.91
C GLU A 40 14.83 -4.07 2.91
N ALA A 41 14.46 -4.60 1.76
CA ALA A 41 13.29 -5.45 1.65
C ALA A 41 13.50 -6.74 2.43
N ASP A 42 12.50 -7.11 3.22
CA ASP A 42 12.58 -8.29 4.07
C ASP A 42 11.15 -8.74 4.38
N LEU A 43 10.70 -9.79 3.71
CA LEU A 43 9.34 -10.26 3.89
C LEU A 43 9.08 -10.76 5.30
N ALA A 44 10.10 -11.26 5.98
CA ALA A 44 9.93 -11.68 7.35
C ALA A 44 9.56 -10.53 8.26
N LYS A 45 9.94 -9.31 7.88
CA LYS A 45 9.60 -8.12 8.63
C LYS A 45 8.53 -7.29 7.94
N GLN A 46 7.85 -7.87 6.97
CA GLN A 46 6.78 -7.19 6.22
C GLN A 46 7.30 -5.95 5.49
N LYS A 47 8.55 -6.00 5.04
CA LYS A 47 9.14 -4.90 4.27
C LYS A 47 9.24 -5.33 2.82
N ILE A 48 8.60 -4.59 1.94
CA ILE A 48 8.62 -4.91 0.52
C ILE A 48 9.32 -3.80 -0.24
N SER A 49 9.99 -4.22 -1.31
CA SER A 49 10.69 -3.29 -2.16
C SER A 49 9.70 -2.48 -2.98
N PHE A 50 10.02 -1.20 -3.21
CA PHE A 50 9.15 -0.35 -3.99
C PHE A 50 9.02 -0.83 -5.45
N ASP A 51 9.94 -1.65 -5.92
CA ASP A 51 9.85 -2.17 -7.28
C ASP A 51 9.40 -3.63 -7.33
N SER A 52 8.94 -4.18 -6.21
CA SER A 52 8.30 -5.49 -6.24
C SER A 52 6.91 -5.36 -6.84
N PRO A 53 6.31 -6.47 -7.31
CA PRO A 53 4.96 -6.39 -7.88
C PRO A 53 3.96 -5.75 -6.92
N LEU A 54 3.98 -6.13 -5.66
CA LEU A 54 3.06 -5.55 -4.69
C LEU A 54 3.41 -4.09 -4.44
N GLY A 55 4.70 -3.78 -4.29
CA GLY A 55 5.12 -2.41 -4.06
C GLY A 55 4.74 -1.50 -5.21
N GLN A 56 4.93 -1.96 -6.44
CA GLN A 56 4.58 -1.14 -7.60
C GLN A 56 3.08 -0.91 -7.69
N ALA A 57 2.30 -1.92 -7.34
CA ALA A 57 0.85 -1.78 -7.40
C ALA A 57 0.36 -0.77 -6.37
N LEU A 58 1.03 -0.68 -5.23
CA LEU A 58 0.62 0.22 -4.16
C LEU A 58 1.20 1.62 -4.29
N LEU A 59 2.34 1.75 -4.97
CA LEU A 59 3.07 3.01 -5.00
C LEU A 59 2.20 4.11 -5.60
N HIS A 60 2.21 5.26 -4.95
CA HIS A 60 1.47 6.45 -5.37
C HIS A 60 -0.05 6.28 -5.28
N LYS A 61 -0.52 5.27 -4.57
CA LYS A 61 -1.95 5.10 -4.32
C LYS A 61 -2.30 5.67 -2.95
N THR A 62 -3.59 5.81 -2.71
CA THR A 62 -4.07 6.37 -1.46
C THR A 62 -4.98 5.36 -0.78
N ALA A 63 -5.25 5.60 0.51
CA ALA A 63 -6.16 4.73 1.26
C ALA A 63 -7.54 4.74 0.62
N GLY A 64 -8.20 3.60 0.64
CA GLY A 64 -9.51 3.46 0.03
C GLY A 64 -9.49 3.03 -1.42
N THR A 65 -8.31 2.89 -2.00
CA THR A 65 -8.16 2.50 -3.40
C THR A 65 -7.98 0.98 -3.50
N THR A 66 -8.65 0.37 -4.46
CA THR A 66 -8.44 -1.04 -4.76
C THR A 66 -7.48 -1.13 -5.94
N VAL A 67 -6.44 -1.93 -5.78
CA VAL A 67 -5.44 -2.07 -6.82
C VAL A 67 -5.28 -3.53 -7.19
N THR A 68 -4.82 -3.78 -8.41
CA THR A 68 -4.53 -5.12 -8.88
C THR A 68 -3.03 -5.33 -8.80
N VAL A 69 -2.63 -6.40 -8.12
CA VAL A 69 -1.22 -6.77 -8.02
C VAL A 69 -0.94 -7.84 -9.05
N GLU A 70 -0.01 -7.55 -9.95
CA GLU A 70 0.32 -8.47 -11.01
C GLU A 70 1.59 -9.21 -10.64
N ALA A 71 1.44 -10.38 -10.07
CA ALA A 71 2.56 -11.23 -9.73
C ALA A 71 2.84 -12.19 -10.88
N PRO A 72 4.06 -12.73 -10.94
CA PRO A 72 4.40 -13.65 -12.03
C PRO A 72 3.50 -14.89 -12.09
N GLN A 73 2.99 -15.32 -10.96
CA GLN A 73 2.20 -16.55 -10.93
C GLN A 73 0.73 -16.29 -11.14
N SER A 74 0.24 -15.16 -10.65
CA SER A 74 -1.17 -14.85 -10.80
C SER A 74 -1.37 -13.40 -10.36
N SER A 75 -2.52 -12.85 -10.71
CA SER A 75 -2.86 -11.51 -10.25
C SER A 75 -3.95 -11.62 -9.20
N TYR A 76 -3.99 -10.64 -8.32
CA TYR A 76 -4.99 -10.58 -7.27
C TYR A 76 -5.24 -9.13 -6.93
N LYS A 77 -6.36 -8.87 -6.26
CA LYS A 77 -6.73 -7.51 -5.91
C LYS A 77 -6.63 -7.32 -4.41
N VAL A 78 -6.18 -6.14 -4.03
CA VAL A 78 -6.11 -5.76 -2.63
C VAL A 78 -6.67 -4.36 -2.49
N LYS A 79 -7.27 -4.10 -1.35
CA LYS A 79 -7.78 -2.77 -1.04
C LYS A 79 -6.85 -2.12 -0.04
N ILE A 80 -6.51 -0.88 -0.29
CA ILE A 80 -5.66 -0.13 0.61
C ILE A 80 -6.53 0.39 1.74
N VAL A 81 -6.33 -0.14 2.94
CA VAL A 81 -7.14 0.20 4.09
C VAL A 81 -6.60 1.44 4.77
N LYS A 82 -5.28 1.53 4.87
CA LYS A 82 -4.68 2.60 5.66
C LYS A 82 -3.29 2.89 5.13
N VAL A 83 -2.91 4.14 5.14
CA VAL A 83 -1.57 4.58 4.75
C VAL A 83 -1.03 5.45 5.87
N GLU A 84 0.18 5.13 6.33
CA GLU A 84 0.84 5.89 7.39
C GLU A 84 2.25 6.21 6.98
N LEU A 85 2.71 7.38 7.37
CA LEU A 85 4.09 7.78 7.12
C LEU A 85 5.04 7.27 8.18
#